data_722f2ff44400f74a3502f4a6452c6891
#
_entry.id   722f2ff44400f74a3502f4a6452c6891
#
_cell.length_a   1.000
_cell.length_b   1.000
_cell.length_c   1.000
_cell.angle_alpha   90.00
_cell.angle_beta   90.00
_cell.angle_gamma   90.00
#
_symmetry.space_group_name_H-M   'P 1'
#
loop_
_entity.id
_entity.type
_entity.pdbx_description
1 polymer ?
#
loop_
_entity_poly.entity_id
_entity_poly.type
_entity_poly.pdbx_seq_one_letter_code
_entity_poly.pdbx_strand_id
1 'polypeptide(L)'
;MQRRTLLKHSAGAGLTALALLVGGVAYAEDDITPLDPNITPLDPNIEPFDDVRAEGDSTTITLSSDVLFEFGKSEVGDAAADKITGLVKDVPKGATVSIDGYTDNIPFERGNDVLSKERAQAVADVIAKSRPDLDLTVTGHGEDDPVAPNESGGKDHPEGRAKNRRVEIRYDG
;
A
#
# COMPACT_ATOMS: atom_id res chain seq x y z
N MET A 1 -68.48 7.30 -14.76
CA MET A 1 -68.65 6.27 -15.77
C MET A 1 -67.41 5.42 -15.86
N GLN A 2 -67.62 4.14 -15.74
CA GLN A 2 -66.70 2.99 -15.94
C GLN A 2 -65.44 2.85 -15.11
N ARG A 3 -65.57 2.02 -14.10
CA ARG A 3 -64.53 1.30 -13.36
C ARG A 3 -63.88 0.27 -14.26
N ARG A 4 -62.54 0.21 -14.30
CA ARG A 4 -61.85 -0.99 -14.81
C ARG A 4 -60.93 -1.52 -13.73
N THR A 5 -61.33 -2.66 -13.23
CA THR A 5 -60.63 -3.59 -12.38
C THR A 5 -59.44 -4.17 -13.12
N LEU A 6 -58.22 -4.14 -12.58
CA LEU A 6 -57.07 -4.86 -13.09
C LEU A 6 -56.73 -6.03 -12.17
N LEU A 7 -56.81 -7.22 -12.77
CA LEU A 7 -56.49 -8.51 -12.19
C LEU A 7 -55.02 -8.64 -11.80
N LYS A 8 -54.76 -9.15 -10.59
CA LYS A 8 -53.48 -9.67 -10.16
C LYS A 8 -53.25 -11.04 -10.81
N HIS A 9 -52.17 -11.18 -11.56
CA HIS A 9 -51.64 -12.49 -11.96
C HIS A 9 -50.38 -12.78 -11.14
N SER A 10 -50.51 -13.78 -10.27
CA SER A 10 -49.40 -14.45 -9.63
C SER A 10 -48.88 -15.52 -10.60
N ALA A 11 -47.65 -15.38 -11.04
CA ALA A 11 -46.93 -16.44 -11.78
C ALA A 11 -45.90 -17.04 -10.84
N GLY A 12 -46.19 -18.18 -10.26
CA GLY A 12 -45.25 -19.04 -9.60
C GLY A 12 -44.41 -19.77 -10.68
N ALA A 13 -43.12 -19.61 -10.68
CA ALA A 13 -42.21 -20.45 -11.45
C ALA A 13 -41.54 -21.46 -10.51
N GLY A 14 -42.04 -22.70 -10.55
CA GLY A 14 -41.37 -23.82 -9.91
C GLY A 14 -40.12 -24.20 -10.65
N LEU A 15 -38.97 -24.18 -9.99
CA LEU A 15 -37.75 -24.83 -10.48
C LEU A 15 -37.80 -26.31 -10.14
N THR A 16 -38.00 -27.16 -11.16
CA THR A 16 -37.80 -28.60 -11.07
C THR A 16 -36.29 -28.90 -11.08
N ALA A 17 -35.82 -29.39 -9.95
CA ALA A 17 -34.45 -29.92 -9.84
C ALA A 17 -34.33 -31.23 -10.63
N LEU A 18 -33.48 -31.25 -11.64
CA LEU A 18 -33.07 -32.47 -12.37
C LEU A 18 -31.89 -33.11 -11.60
N ALA A 19 -32.15 -34.16 -10.86
CA ALA A 19 -31.13 -34.96 -10.20
C ALA A 19 -30.45 -35.89 -11.22
N LEU A 20 -29.18 -35.63 -11.54
CA LEU A 20 -28.30 -36.59 -12.21
C LEU A 20 -27.62 -37.46 -11.14
N LEU A 21 -28.04 -38.71 -11.05
CA LEU A 21 -27.40 -39.76 -10.28
C LEU A 21 -26.21 -40.32 -11.09
N VAL A 22 -24.99 -39.94 -10.72
CA VAL A 22 -23.77 -40.67 -11.07
C VAL A 22 -22.90 -40.80 -9.82
N GLY A 23 -22.84 -42.04 -9.30
CA GLY A 23 -21.74 -42.56 -8.45
C GLY A 23 -21.50 -41.87 -7.10
N GLY A 24 -22.32 -42.17 -6.11
CA GLY A 24 -21.97 -42.42 -4.69
C GLY A 24 -20.88 -41.58 -4.00
N VAL A 25 -21.02 -40.28 -3.88
CA VAL A 25 -20.56 -39.45 -2.77
C VAL A 25 -21.59 -38.39 -2.55
N ALA A 26 -22.33 -38.50 -1.44
CA ALA A 26 -23.17 -37.41 -0.97
C ALA A 26 -22.23 -36.32 -0.48
N TYR A 27 -22.03 -35.29 -1.28
CA TYR A 27 -21.56 -34.01 -0.75
C TYR A 27 -22.74 -33.43 0.03
N ALA A 28 -22.59 -33.37 1.35
CA ALA A 28 -23.43 -32.55 2.17
C ALA A 28 -23.40 -31.15 1.57
N GLU A 29 -24.56 -30.58 1.35
CA GLU A 29 -24.69 -29.13 1.11
C GLU A 29 -24.34 -28.43 2.42
N ASP A 30 -23.03 -28.42 2.74
CA ASP A 30 -22.48 -27.70 3.85
C ASP A 30 -22.51 -26.22 3.50
N ASP A 31 -23.53 -25.55 4.08
CA ASP A 31 -23.41 -24.23 4.68
C ASP A 31 -22.56 -23.21 3.93
N ILE A 32 -23.00 -22.85 2.74
CA ILE A 32 -22.65 -21.53 2.22
C ILE A 32 -23.43 -20.54 3.07
N THR A 33 -22.87 -20.20 4.25
CA THR A 33 -23.33 -19.02 4.98
C THR A 33 -23.33 -17.86 3.99
N PRO A 34 -24.48 -17.18 3.77
CA PRO A 34 -24.49 -15.99 2.93
C PRO A 34 -23.43 -15.04 3.48
N LEU A 35 -22.55 -14.53 2.61
CA LEU A 35 -21.60 -13.50 2.97
C LEU A 35 -22.35 -12.44 3.75
N ASP A 36 -21.86 -12.15 4.97
CA ASP A 36 -22.44 -11.16 5.86
C ASP A 36 -22.64 -9.86 5.07
N PRO A 37 -23.87 -9.38 4.87
CA PRO A 37 -24.11 -8.12 4.19
C PRO A 37 -23.56 -6.90 4.95
N ASN A 38 -23.02 -7.13 6.15
CA ASN A 38 -22.35 -6.17 7.00
C ASN A 38 -20.82 -6.20 6.82
N ILE A 39 -20.32 -6.55 5.64
CA ILE A 39 -18.92 -6.29 5.33
C ILE A 39 -18.76 -4.78 5.48
N THR A 40 -18.12 -4.38 6.58
CA THR A 40 -17.70 -3.00 6.80
C THR A 40 -16.90 -2.60 5.58
N PRO A 41 -17.26 -1.52 4.87
CA PRO A 41 -16.40 -1.03 3.77
C PRO A 41 -14.98 -0.91 4.29
N LEU A 42 -14.02 -1.33 3.50
CA LEU A 42 -12.60 -1.12 3.81
C LEU A 42 -12.45 0.34 4.23
N ASP A 43 -11.77 0.57 5.36
CA ASP A 43 -11.55 1.89 5.91
C ASP A 43 -11.05 2.81 4.78
N PRO A 44 -11.78 3.90 4.45
CA PRO A 44 -11.32 4.83 3.42
C PRO A 44 -10.03 5.55 3.81
N ASN A 45 -9.56 5.37 5.04
CA ASN A 45 -8.31 5.90 5.58
C ASN A 45 -7.11 4.94 5.43
N ILE A 46 -7.17 3.93 4.55
CA ILE A 46 -5.94 3.23 4.18
C ILE A 46 -5.05 4.26 3.48
N GLU A 47 -4.04 4.74 4.20
CA GLU A 47 -3.03 5.64 3.65
C GLU A 47 -2.44 4.99 2.39
N PRO A 48 -2.37 5.72 1.27
CA PRO A 48 -1.83 5.15 0.05
C PRO A 48 -0.38 4.73 0.27
N PHE A 49 0.05 3.69 -0.43
CA PHE A 49 1.43 3.19 -0.40
C PHE A 49 2.45 4.28 -0.74
N ASP A 50 2.05 5.20 -1.61
CA ASP A 50 2.88 6.27 -2.15
C ASP A 50 2.10 7.59 -2.21
N ASP A 51 2.80 8.67 -1.93
CA ASP A 51 2.35 10.05 -2.17
C ASP A 51 3.35 10.71 -3.14
N VAL A 52 2.83 11.22 -4.25
CA VAL A 52 3.64 11.89 -5.28
C VAL A 52 3.32 13.37 -5.28
N ARG A 53 4.30 14.20 -4.99
CA ARG A 53 4.18 15.67 -4.98
C ARG A 53 5.14 16.28 -5.98
N ALA A 54 4.63 17.19 -6.81
CA ALA A 54 5.42 18.01 -7.70
C ALA A 54 5.39 19.45 -7.22
N GLU A 55 6.56 20.07 -7.02
CA GLU A 55 6.73 21.50 -6.68
C GLU A 55 7.71 22.12 -7.68
N GLY A 56 7.19 22.93 -8.61
CA GLY A 56 7.98 23.46 -9.71
C GLY A 56 8.51 22.34 -10.59
N ASP A 57 9.84 22.30 -10.75
CA ASP A 57 10.52 21.27 -11.52
C ASP A 57 10.93 20.06 -10.67
N SER A 58 10.71 20.10 -9.35
CA SER A 58 11.07 19.00 -8.44
C SER A 58 9.89 18.09 -8.15
N THR A 59 10.12 16.78 -8.20
CA THR A 59 9.15 15.76 -7.84
C THR A 59 9.66 14.95 -6.65
N THR A 60 8.80 14.77 -5.65
CA THR A 60 9.05 13.93 -4.48
C THR A 60 8.03 12.79 -4.44
N ILE A 61 8.51 11.57 -4.38
CA ILE A 61 7.72 10.36 -4.18
C ILE A 61 8.00 9.86 -2.77
N THR A 62 6.99 9.85 -1.91
CA THR A 62 7.09 9.35 -0.53
C THR A 62 6.56 7.93 -0.44
N LEU A 63 7.34 7.01 0.07
CA LEU A 63 7.00 5.60 0.23
C LEU A 63 6.93 5.24 1.72
N SER A 64 5.83 4.63 2.16
CA SER A 64 5.71 4.12 3.52
C SER A 64 6.66 2.94 3.76
N SER A 65 7.52 3.05 4.78
CA SER A 65 8.41 1.95 5.17
C SER A 65 7.66 0.72 5.67
N ASP A 66 6.50 0.90 6.28
CA ASP A 66 5.69 -0.20 6.83
C ASP A 66 5.11 -1.11 5.74
N VAL A 67 5.00 -0.59 4.52
CA VAL A 67 4.56 -1.36 3.35
C VAL A 67 5.75 -1.96 2.58
N LEU A 68 6.90 -1.25 2.57
CA LEU A 68 8.10 -1.71 1.86
C LEU A 68 8.82 -2.85 2.59
N PHE A 69 8.86 -2.80 3.92
CA PHE A 69 9.75 -3.62 4.72
C PHE A 69 9.00 -4.32 5.86
N GLU A 70 9.42 -5.53 6.20
CA GLU A 70 9.04 -6.12 7.49
C GLU A 70 9.68 -5.34 8.64
N PHE A 71 9.05 -5.41 9.82
CA PHE A 71 9.52 -4.70 11.02
C PHE A 71 11.01 -4.99 11.31
N GLY A 72 11.79 -3.92 11.44
CA GLY A 72 13.23 -3.99 11.72
C GLY A 72 14.10 -4.49 10.56
N LYS A 73 13.51 -4.72 9.38
CA LYS A 73 14.24 -5.15 8.17
C LYS A 73 14.41 -4.03 7.15
N SER A 74 15.30 -4.27 6.20
CA SER A 74 15.59 -3.42 5.04
C SER A 74 15.56 -4.18 3.72
N GLU A 75 14.93 -5.38 3.67
CA GLU A 75 14.78 -6.15 2.45
C GLU A 75 13.46 -5.79 1.76
N VAL A 76 13.53 -5.41 0.48
CA VAL A 76 12.36 -5.08 -0.35
C VAL A 76 11.83 -6.37 -0.99
N GLY A 77 10.55 -6.67 -0.76
CA GLY A 77 9.88 -7.80 -1.41
C GLY A 77 9.56 -7.55 -2.89
N ASP A 78 9.33 -8.61 -3.67
CA ASP A 78 9.12 -8.53 -5.13
C ASP A 78 7.99 -7.57 -5.51
N ALA A 79 6.84 -7.63 -4.83
CA ALA A 79 5.70 -6.76 -5.11
C ALA A 79 6.00 -5.27 -4.88
N ALA A 80 6.79 -4.96 -3.84
CA ALA A 80 7.24 -3.60 -3.57
C ALA A 80 8.27 -3.14 -4.61
N ALA A 81 9.17 -4.04 -5.04
CA ALA A 81 10.15 -3.76 -6.09
C ALA A 81 9.47 -3.42 -7.43
N ASP A 82 8.45 -4.18 -7.83
CA ASP A 82 7.67 -3.91 -9.04
C ASP A 82 7.00 -2.53 -8.98
N LYS A 83 6.47 -2.16 -7.81
CA LYS A 83 5.84 -0.88 -7.62
C LYS A 83 6.84 0.28 -7.67
N ILE A 84 7.99 0.16 -6.99
CA ILE A 84 9.08 1.15 -7.07
C ILE A 84 9.51 1.36 -8.54
N THR A 85 9.70 0.26 -9.27
CA THR A 85 10.05 0.31 -10.70
C THR A 85 9.01 1.07 -11.52
N GLY A 86 7.72 0.84 -11.24
CA GLY A 86 6.61 1.56 -11.88
C GLY A 86 6.62 3.07 -11.59
N LEU A 87 6.95 3.48 -10.37
CA LEU A 87 6.97 4.87 -9.96
C LEU A 87 8.11 5.67 -10.59
N VAL A 88 9.26 5.04 -10.84
CA VAL A 88 10.43 5.72 -11.42
C VAL A 88 10.55 5.59 -12.95
N LYS A 89 9.56 4.97 -13.60
CA LYS A 89 9.58 4.71 -15.05
C LYS A 89 9.67 6.00 -15.89
N ASP A 90 8.97 7.05 -15.42
CA ASP A 90 8.84 8.34 -16.12
C ASP A 90 9.89 9.38 -15.67
N VAL A 91 10.81 9.03 -14.77
CA VAL A 91 11.95 9.88 -14.38
C VAL A 91 12.82 10.18 -15.61
N PRO A 92 13.21 11.43 -15.86
CA PRO A 92 14.04 11.78 -17.02
C PRO A 92 15.31 10.95 -17.10
N LYS A 93 15.70 10.59 -18.31
CA LYS A 93 16.91 9.79 -18.53
C LYS A 93 18.15 10.57 -18.11
N GLY A 94 19.02 9.93 -17.30
CA GLY A 94 20.25 10.55 -16.80
C GLY A 94 20.02 11.56 -15.68
N ALA A 95 18.79 11.60 -15.10
CA ALA A 95 18.53 12.49 -13.97
C ALA A 95 19.30 12.04 -12.73
N THR A 96 19.66 13.02 -11.90
CA THR A 96 20.12 12.77 -10.53
C THR A 96 18.89 12.57 -9.63
N VAL A 97 18.90 11.46 -8.88
CA VAL A 97 17.81 11.08 -7.97
C VAL A 97 18.36 10.91 -6.58
N SER A 98 17.82 11.63 -5.59
CA SER A 98 18.11 11.39 -4.19
C SER A 98 17.12 10.37 -3.62
N ILE A 99 17.63 9.46 -2.79
CA ILE A 99 16.85 8.48 -2.03
C ILE A 99 17.19 8.67 -0.55
N ASP A 100 16.21 9.20 0.19
CA ASP A 100 16.35 9.66 1.55
C ASP A 100 15.49 8.79 2.48
N GLY A 101 16.12 8.09 3.44
CA GLY A 101 15.44 7.23 4.41
C GLY A 101 15.25 7.91 5.76
N TYR A 102 14.10 7.67 6.39
CA TYR A 102 13.72 8.22 7.69
C TYR A 102 13.11 7.14 8.59
N THR A 103 13.22 7.34 9.91
CA THR A 103 12.57 6.52 10.93
C THR A 103 11.66 7.37 11.82
N ASP A 104 10.93 6.71 12.69
CA ASP A 104 10.35 7.38 13.87
C ASP A 104 11.40 7.51 14.99
N ASN A 105 10.96 8.03 16.14
CA ASN A 105 11.82 8.24 17.31
C ASN A 105 11.99 7.01 18.22
N ILE A 106 11.52 5.83 17.83
CA ILE A 106 11.75 4.60 18.58
C ILE A 106 13.18 4.13 18.31
N PRO A 107 14.02 3.97 19.35
CA PRO A 107 15.40 3.56 19.17
C PRO A 107 15.48 2.16 18.52
N PHE A 108 16.27 2.03 17.47
CA PHE A 108 16.61 0.76 16.87
C PHE A 108 17.96 0.25 17.40
N GLU A 109 18.12 -1.06 17.57
CA GLU A 109 19.31 -1.66 18.18
C GLU A 109 20.62 -1.21 17.52
N ARG A 110 20.66 -1.12 16.18
CA ARG A 110 21.84 -0.68 15.43
C ARG A 110 21.89 0.82 15.14
N GLY A 111 20.93 1.59 15.67
CA GLY A 111 20.74 3.02 15.44
C GLY A 111 19.79 3.32 14.29
N ASN A 112 19.00 4.40 14.44
CA ASN A 112 18.03 4.85 13.46
C ASN A 112 18.69 5.33 12.17
N ASP A 113 19.87 5.95 12.24
CA ASP A 113 20.67 6.37 11.08
C ASP A 113 21.08 5.20 10.21
N VAL A 114 21.51 4.08 10.84
CA VAL A 114 21.89 2.87 10.10
C VAL A 114 20.67 2.26 9.43
N LEU A 115 19.55 2.10 10.15
CA LEU A 115 18.34 1.50 9.62
C LEU A 115 17.76 2.32 8.45
N SER A 116 17.68 3.64 8.59
CA SER A 116 17.18 4.53 7.56
C SER A 116 18.02 4.48 6.28
N LYS A 117 19.36 4.47 6.44
CA LYS A 117 20.29 4.35 5.32
C LYS A 117 20.19 3.00 4.61
N GLU A 118 20.08 1.89 5.35
CA GLU A 118 19.91 0.55 4.76
C GLU A 118 18.62 0.45 3.97
N ARG A 119 17.53 1.05 4.45
CA ARG A 119 16.25 1.10 3.73
C ARG A 119 16.32 1.93 2.46
N ALA A 120 16.92 3.11 2.53
CA ALA A 120 17.16 3.94 1.35
C ALA A 120 18.05 3.21 0.32
N GLN A 121 19.09 2.50 0.77
CA GLN A 121 19.95 1.70 -0.10
C GLN A 121 19.18 0.56 -0.78
N ALA A 122 18.31 -0.14 -0.07
CA ALA A 122 17.51 -1.22 -0.64
C ALA A 122 16.56 -0.71 -1.75
N VAL A 123 15.96 0.47 -1.57
CA VAL A 123 15.18 1.14 -2.62
C VAL A 123 16.06 1.54 -3.80
N ALA A 124 17.23 2.12 -3.55
CA ALA A 124 18.20 2.48 -4.59
C ALA A 124 18.66 1.26 -5.41
N ASP A 125 18.87 0.12 -4.78
CA ASP A 125 19.27 -1.11 -5.46
C ASP A 125 18.20 -1.63 -6.42
N VAL A 126 16.90 -1.47 -6.07
CA VAL A 126 15.77 -1.76 -6.96
C VAL A 126 15.76 -0.81 -8.15
N ILE A 127 15.93 0.49 -7.90
CA ILE A 127 15.96 1.51 -8.95
C ILE A 127 17.15 1.27 -9.89
N ALA A 128 18.35 1.03 -9.37
CA ALA A 128 19.55 0.80 -10.18
C ALA A 128 19.41 -0.40 -11.12
N LYS A 129 18.69 -1.44 -10.71
CA LYS A 129 18.40 -2.62 -11.57
C LYS A 129 17.47 -2.29 -12.72
N SER A 130 16.44 -1.48 -12.48
CA SER A 130 15.41 -1.15 -13.47
C SER A 130 15.80 0.07 -14.32
N ARG A 131 16.52 1.03 -13.74
CA ARG A 131 16.93 2.30 -14.35
C ARG A 131 18.42 2.57 -14.11
N PRO A 132 19.32 1.79 -14.74
CA PRO A 132 20.78 1.95 -14.60
C PRO A 132 21.32 3.25 -15.22
N ASP A 133 20.47 4.02 -15.89
CA ASP A 133 20.76 5.31 -16.49
C ASP A 133 20.68 6.48 -15.50
N LEU A 134 20.12 6.27 -14.30
CA LEU A 134 19.97 7.31 -13.29
C LEU A 134 21.21 7.44 -12.39
N ASP A 135 21.51 8.66 -11.95
CA ASP A 135 22.56 8.95 -10.98
C ASP A 135 21.94 8.99 -9.56
N LEU A 136 22.22 7.98 -8.75
CA LEU A 136 21.55 7.77 -7.46
C LEU A 136 22.42 8.24 -6.30
N THR A 137 21.84 9.05 -5.41
CA THR A 137 22.43 9.46 -4.13
C THR A 137 21.59 8.91 -2.97
N VAL A 138 22.22 8.29 -1.96
CA VAL A 138 21.53 7.61 -0.87
C VAL A 138 21.92 8.21 0.47
N THR A 139 20.91 8.67 1.25
CA THR A 139 21.10 9.24 2.58
C THR A 139 20.15 8.58 3.59
N GLY A 140 20.65 8.33 4.80
CA GLY A 140 19.83 7.98 5.96
C GLY A 140 19.83 9.16 6.93
N HIS A 141 18.66 9.57 7.36
CA HIS A 141 18.45 10.71 8.26
C HIS A 141 18.03 10.28 9.68
N GLY A 142 17.86 8.96 9.89
CA GLY A 142 17.37 8.48 11.19
C GLY A 142 16.01 9.08 11.53
N GLU A 143 15.88 9.60 12.73
CA GLU A 143 14.67 10.25 13.26
C GLU A 143 14.61 11.77 13.00
N ASP A 144 15.58 12.32 12.29
CA ASP A 144 15.61 13.72 11.93
C ASP A 144 14.51 14.03 10.89
N ASP A 145 14.06 15.29 10.86
CA ASP A 145 13.04 15.79 9.96
C ASP A 145 11.69 15.04 9.99
N PRO A 146 11.05 14.91 11.17
CA PRO A 146 9.75 14.29 11.28
C PRO A 146 8.67 15.11 10.54
N VAL A 147 7.87 14.46 9.68
CA VAL A 147 6.75 15.08 8.95
C VAL A 147 5.46 15.10 9.78
N ALA A 148 5.44 14.37 10.88
CA ALA A 148 4.34 14.37 11.84
C ALA A 148 4.86 14.20 13.27
N PRO A 149 4.10 14.67 14.30
CA PRO A 149 4.50 14.49 15.68
C PRO A 149 4.58 13.00 16.06
N ASN A 150 5.67 12.58 16.70
CA ASN A 150 5.79 11.24 17.28
C ASN A 150 4.94 11.07 18.56
N GLU A 151 4.59 12.19 19.21
CA GLU A 151 3.76 12.26 20.40
C GLU A 151 2.71 13.36 20.28
N SER A 152 1.54 13.17 20.89
CA SER A 152 0.48 14.17 20.95
C SER A 152 -0.08 14.25 22.36
N GLY A 153 -0.03 15.45 22.99
CA GLY A 153 -0.48 15.67 24.36
C GLY A 153 0.28 14.82 25.40
N GLY A 154 1.57 14.55 25.20
CA GLY A 154 2.40 13.73 26.07
C GLY A 154 2.09 12.23 26.00
N LYS A 155 1.38 11.78 24.97
CA LYS A 155 1.09 10.38 24.68
C LYS A 155 1.68 9.99 23.32
N ASP A 156 2.02 8.73 23.23
CA ASP A 156 2.42 8.10 21.98
C ASP A 156 1.42 8.37 20.84
N HIS A 157 1.93 8.70 19.64
CA HIS A 157 1.13 9.00 18.46
C HIS A 157 1.51 8.07 17.29
N PRO A 158 0.99 6.83 17.28
CA PRO A 158 1.37 5.80 16.30
C PRO A 158 1.18 6.21 14.83
N GLU A 159 0.12 6.96 14.52
CA GLU A 159 -0.14 7.47 13.16
C GLU A 159 0.93 8.46 12.70
N GLY A 160 1.37 9.35 13.60
CA GLY A 160 2.45 10.29 13.30
C GLY A 160 3.76 9.56 13.06
N ARG A 161 4.08 8.55 13.91
CA ARG A 161 5.27 7.72 13.69
C ARG A 161 5.22 6.94 12.38
N ALA A 162 4.06 6.42 12.00
CA ALA A 162 3.91 5.73 10.72
C ALA A 162 4.27 6.64 9.54
N LYS A 163 3.89 7.92 9.59
CA LYS A 163 4.26 8.92 8.58
C LYS A 163 5.75 9.26 8.56
N ASN A 164 6.41 9.19 9.72
CA ASN A 164 7.85 9.44 9.83
C ASN A 164 8.68 8.27 9.28
N ARG A 165 8.19 7.03 9.39
CA ARG A 165 8.84 5.85 8.80
C ARG A 165 8.62 5.80 7.30
N ARG A 166 9.49 6.51 6.53
CA ARG A 166 9.34 6.68 5.09
C ARG A 166 10.67 6.61 4.34
N VAL A 167 10.58 6.40 3.05
CA VAL A 167 11.67 6.66 2.11
C VAL A 167 11.15 7.65 1.07
N GLU A 168 11.91 8.69 0.82
CA GLU A 168 11.60 9.71 -0.18
C GLU A 168 12.54 9.56 -1.38
N ILE A 169 11.98 9.61 -2.59
CA ILE A 169 12.69 9.63 -3.86
C ILE A 169 12.45 11.00 -4.47
N ARG A 170 13.49 11.78 -4.68
CA ARG A 170 13.41 13.13 -5.24
C ARG A 170 14.22 13.25 -6.50
N TYR A 171 13.67 13.94 -7.49
CA TYR A 171 14.34 14.27 -8.74
C TYR A 171 13.78 15.55 -9.34
N ASP A 172 14.59 16.19 -10.17
CA ASP A 172 14.17 17.33 -10.98
C ASP A 172 13.84 16.85 -12.39
N GLY A 173 12.76 17.35 -12.98
CA GLY A 173 12.21 16.92 -14.25
C GLY A 173 11.90 18.01 -15.22
#